data_7ed2663283aa6a8a9774fb17a3801fde
#
_entry.id   7ed2663283aa6a8a9774fb17a3801fde
#
_cell.length_a   1.000
_cell.length_b   1.000
_cell.length_c   1.000
_cell.angle_alpha   90.00
_cell.angle_beta   90.00
_cell.angle_gamma   90.00
#
_symmetry.space_group_name_H-M   'P 1'
#
loop_
_entity.id
_entity.type
_entity.pdbx_description
1 polymer ?
#
loop_
_entity_poly.entity_id
_entity_poly.type
_entity_poly.pdbx_seq_one_letter_code
_entity_poly.pdbx_strand_id
1 'polypeptide(L)'
;MFKRARAEIFDRNREVGISNVTTAASLVTFPVLAGILGGVVPSVRTPSAAMVSGVQHFAAGIVMAAVAGEVLPDLRSRGPLWLIVVGFSAGVAVLVALRRFDGHGEHQDGDDVGELPVGFLTVVAVDLFIDGLLVATGATVSSRTAIIITIALTVEVLFLGLAVALRLAGSGMPRIRAAATTSALSLVIAVGGVSGAVALGRAGNTVLTLVLAFAAAALLWLVVEELLVEAHETPERPWMAVVFFAGFLILYGLGVME
;
A
#
# COMPACT_ATOMS: atom_id res chain seq x y z
N MET A 1 3.89 45.23 12.06
CA MET A 1 3.65 44.61 10.76
C MET A 1 4.20 43.16 10.71
N PHE A 2 5.46 42.91 11.02
CA PHE A 2 6.10 41.57 11.01
C PHE A 2 5.45 40.50 11.92
N LYS A 3 4.96 40.84 13.12
CA LYS A 3 4.32 39.89 14.03
C LYS A 3 2.98 39.36 13.52
N ARG A 4 2.17 40.20 12.86
CA ARG A 4 0.89 39.76 12.24
C ARG A 4 1.12 38.85 11.06
N ALA A 5 2.03 39.20 10.14
CA ALA A 5 2.36 38.35 9.01
C ALA A 5 2.88 36.95 9.42
N ARG A 6 3.67 36.91 10.51
CA ARG A 6 4.18 35.65 11.06
C ARG A 6 3.07 34.80 11.71
N ALA A 7 2.11 35.44 12.38
CA ALA A 7 0.94 34.73 12.93
C ALA A 7 0.03 34.19 11.84
N GLU A 8 -0.25 34.96 10.80
CA GLU A 8 -1.06 34.51 9.65
C GLU A 8 -0.41 33.36 8.87
N ILE A 9 0.92 33.39 8.70
CA ILE A 9 1.67 32.26 8.10
C ILE A 9 1.59 31.00 8.98
N PHE A 10 1.70 31.18 10.30
CA PHE A 10 1.63 30.09 11.26
C PHE A 10 0.25 29.46 11.31
N ASP A 11 -0.82 30.26 11.31
CA ASP A 11 -2.21 29.78 11.29
C ASP A 11 -2.53 29.07 9.97
N ARG A 12 -2.12 29.63 8.83
CA ARG A 12 -2.31 28.99 7.52
C ARG A 12 -1.60 27.64 7.43
N ASN A 13 -0.36 27.54 7.89
CA ASN A 13 0.39 26.28 7.92
C ASN A 13 -0.25 25.23 8.86
N ARG A 14 -0.89 25.70 9.93
CA ARG A 14 -1.63 24.84 10.86
C ARG A 14 -2.93 24.32 10.23
N GLU A 15 -3.67 25.16 9.54
CA GLU A 15 -4.90 24.78 8.83
C GLU A 15 -4.61 23.79 7.71
N VAL A 16 -3.59 24.02 6.90
CA VAL A 16 -3.15 23.09 5.85
C VAL A 16 -2.73 21.75 6.46
N GLY A 17 -1.98 21.76 7.56
CA GLY A 17 -1.58 20.53 8.25
C GLY A 17 -2.76 19.74 8.80
N ILE A 18 -3.76 20.41 9.38
CA ILE A 18 -4.99 19.76 9.87
C ILE A 18 -5.81 19.20 8.71
N SER A 19 -5.94 19.95 7.61
CA SER A 19 -6.64 19.50 6.40
C SER A 19 -6.01 18.23 5.81
N ASN A 20 -4.68 18.17 5.71
CA ASN A 20 -3.99 16.98 5.18
C ASN A 20 -4.17 15.76 6.10
N VAL A 21 -4.12 15.96 7.42
CA VAL A 21 -4.35 14.88 8.40
C VAL A 21 -5.78 14.36 8.31
N THR A 22 -6.78 15.24 8.23
CA THR A 22 -8.18 14.82 8.11
C THR A 22 -8.43 14.12 6.78
N THR A 23 -7.86 14.59 5.68
CA THR A 23 -7.95 13.95 4.37
C THR A 23 -7.30 12.57 4.38
N ALA A 24 -6.07 12.45 4.86
CA ALA A 24 -5.39 11.17 4.97
C ALA A 24 -6.17 10.20 5.88
N ALA A 25 -6.62 10.64 7.06
CA ALA A 25 -7.41 9.84 7.99
C ALA A 25 -8.73 9.34 7.39
N SER A 26 -9.40 10.16 6.59
CA SER A 26 -10.61 9.73 5.88
C SER A 26 -10.32 8.73 4.77
N LEU A 27 -9.25 8.95 4.01
CA LEU A 27 -8.89 8.09 2.88
C LEU A 27 -8.37 6.72 3.33
N VAL A 28 -7.56 6.64 4.40
CA VAL A 28 -7.05 5.34 4.91
C VAL A 28 -8.15 4.43 5.44
N THR A 29 -9.35 4.94 5.71
CA THR A 29 -10.48 4.08 6.13
C THR A 29 -10.86 3.07 5.06
N PHE A 30 -10.71 3.40 3.76
CA PHE A 30 -11.06 2.50 2.66
C PHE A 30 -10.13 1.27 2.62
N PRO A 31 -8.79 1.39 2.54
CA PRO A 31 -7.92 0.22 2.56
C PRO A 31 -7.98 -0.53 3.91
N VAL A 32 -8.18 0.15 5.06
CA VAL A 32 -8.39 -0.54 6.34
C VAL A 32 -9.63 -1.44 6.28
N LEU A 33 -10.77 -0.93 5.81
CA LEU A 33 -11.99 -1.71 5.67
C LEU A 33 -11.81 -2.85 4.66
N ALA A 34 -11.10 -2.60 3.56
CA ALA A 34 -10.78 -3.61 2.57
C ALA A 34 -9.94 -4.76 3.16
N GLY A 35 -8.89 -4.45 3.94
CA GLY A 35 -8.08 -5.46 4.61
C GLY A 35 -8.86 -6.27 5.64
N ILE A 36 -9.76 -5.63 6.41
CA ILE A 36 -10.68 -6.32 7.31
C ILE A 36 -11.60 -7.27 6.53
N LEU A 37 -12.19 -6.80 5.43
CA LEU A 37 -13.06 -7.63 4.57
C LEU A 37 -12.27 -8.81 3.98
N GLY A 38 -11.07 -8.56 3.44
CA GLY A 38 -10.17 -9.59 2.95
C GLY A 38 -9.85 -10.64 4.00
N GLY A 39 -9.54 -10.21 5.22
CA GLY A 39 -9.28 -11.09 6.36
C GLY A 39 -10.49 -11.94 6.80
N VAL A 40 -11.69 -11.39 6.69
CA VAL A 40 -12.94 -12.07 7.11
C VAL A 40 -13.46 -13.04 6.06
N VAL A 41 -13.31 -12.75 4.76
CA VAL A 41 -13.84 -13.57 3.66
C VAL A 41 -13.45 -15.05 3.77
N PRO A 42 -12.20 -15.46 4.06
CA PRO A 42 -11.81 -16.86 4.19
C PRO A 42 -12.47 -17.59 5.36
N SER A 43 -12.93 -16.87 6.38
CA SER A 43 -13.64 -17.47 7.51
C SER A 43 -15.03 -17.97 7.13
N VAL A 44 -15.64 -17.33 6.13
CA VAL A 44 -16.99 -17.65 5.64
C VAL A 44 -16.94 -18.59 4.44
N ARG A 45 -16.07 -18.28 3.47
CA ARG A 45 -15.92 -19.06 2.25
C ARG A 45 -14.50 -18.98 1.72
N THR A 46 -13.87 -20.13 1.49
CA THR A 46 -12.55 -20.16 0.83
C THR A 46 -12.70 -19.92 -0.67
N PRO A 47 -12.12 -18.83 -1.24
CA PRO A 47 -12.12 -18.60 -2.67
C PRO A 47 -11.32 -19.69 -3.41
N SER A 48 -11.63 -19.92 -4.69
CA SER A 48 -10.80 -20.81 -5.52
C SER A 48 -9.47 -20.13 -5.86
N ALA A 49 -8.39 -20.92 -6.02
CA ALA A 49 -7.08 -20.41 -6.39
C ALA A 49 -7.12 -19.56 -7.68
N ALA A 50 -7.90 -20.01 -8.70
CA ALA A 50 -8.07 -19.25 -9.93
C ALA A 50 -8.77 -17.89 -9.73
N MET A 51 -9.68 -17.78 -8.76
CA MET A 51 -10.32 -16.52 -8.42
C MET A 51 -9.34 -15.61 -7.72
N VAL A 52 -8.57 -16.10 -6.76
CA VAL A 52 -7.53 -15.36 -6.06
C VAL A 52 -6.52 -14.80 -7.06
N SER A 53 -5.94 -15.67 -7.92
CA SER A 53 -5.00 -15.27 -8.96
C SER A 53 -5.58 -14.21 -9.92
N GLY A 54 -6.83 -14.40 -10.40
CA GLY A 54 -7.46 -13.41 -11.28
C GLY A 54 -7.59 -12.04 -10.66
N VAL A 55 -7.87 -12.00 -9.38
CA VAL A 55 -8.04 -10.73 -8.68
C VAL A 55 -6.70 -10.09 -8.33
N GLN A 56 -5.65 -10.87 -8.07
CA GLN A 56 -4.28 -10.37 -7.95
C GLN A 56 -3.80 -9.73 -9.26
N HIS A 57 -4.09 -10.34 -10.41
CA HIS A 57 -3.84 -9.71 -11.71
C HIS A 57 -4.59 -8.39 -11.87
N PHE A 58 -5.85 -8.34 -11.46
CA PHE A 58 -6.64 -7.12 -11.50
C PHE A 58 -6.04 -6.01 -10.60
N ALA A 59 -5.67 -6.35 -9.37
CA ALA A 59 -5.03 -5.44 -8.43
C ALA A 59 -3.70 -4.94 -8.98
N ALA A 60 -2.85 -5.83 -9.51
CA ALA A 60 -1.58 -5.47 -10.14
C ALA A 60 -1.77 -4.47 -11.30
N GLY A 61 -2.82 -4.66 -12.12
CA GLY A 61 -3.20 -3.73 -13.19
C GLY A 61 -3.58 -2.36 -12.65
N ILE A 62 -4.40 -2.30 -11.60
CA ILE A 62 -4.81 -1.05 -10.94
C ILE A 62 -3.60 -0.32 -10.35
N VAL A 63 -2.74 -1.01 -9.59
CA VAL A 63 -1.54 -0.39 -8.99
C VAL A 63 -0.59 0.12 -10.07
N MET A 64 -0.38 -0.67 -11.13
CA MET A 64 0.45 -0.24 -12.27
C MET A 64 -0.11 1.03 -12.94
N ALA A 65 -1.43 1.16 -13.08
CA ALA A 65 -2.06 2.37 -13.62
C ALA A 65 -1.88 3.58 -12.69
N ALA A 66 -2.00 3.39 -11.37
CA ALA A 66 -1.74 4.46 -10.40
C ALA A 66 -0.29 4.97 -10.49
N VAL A 67 0.67 4.06 -10.59
CA VAL A 67 2.09 4.43 -10.73
C VAL A 67 2.33 5.16 -12.05
N ALA A 68 1.88 4.59 -13.17
CA ALA A 68 2.14 5.13 -14.49
C ALA A 68 1.39 6.44 -14.78
N GLY A 69 0.14 6.55 -14.30
CA GLY A 69 -0.74 7.67 -14.57
C GLY A 69 -0.60 8.85 -13.62
N GLU A 70 -0.25 8.61 -12.36
CA GLU A 70 -0.22 9.64 -11.33
C GLU A 70 1.18 9.81 -10.69
N VAL A 71 1.74 8.74 -10.13
CA VAL A 71 2.94 8.84 -9.29
C VAL A 71 4.16 9.27 -10.11
N LEU A 72 4.42 8.61 -11.24
CA LEU A 72 5.59 8.92 -12.08
C LEU A 72 5.49 10.29 -12.78
N PRO A 73 4.35 10.71 -13.35
CA PRO A 73 4.21 12.05 -13.91
C PRO A 73 4.41 13.16 -12.87
N ASP A 74 3.82 13.01 -11.69
CA ASP A 74 3.96 13.99 -10.62
C ASP A 74 5.42 14.07 -10.11
N LEU A 75 6.06 12.92 -9.91
CA LEU A 75 7.45 12.81 -9.53
C LEU A 75 8.39 13.52 -10.54
N ARG A 76 8.14 13.32 -11.84
CA ARG A 76 8.91 13.95 -12.92
C ARG A 76 8.84 15.49 -12.89
N SER A 77 7.73 16.05 -12.43
CA SER A 77 7.53 17.50 -12.36
C SER A 77 8.10 18.17 -11.12
N ARG A 78 8.44 17.38 -10.05
CA ARG A 78 8.77 17.93 -8.71
C ARG A 78 10.23 18.23 -8.47
N GLY A 79 11.15 17.52 -9.08
CA GLY A 79 12.54 17.69 -8.70
C GLY A 79 13.55 17.18 -9.73
N PRO A 80 14.84 17.43 -9.46
CA PRO A 80 15.91 16.98 -10.35
C PRO A 80 16.04 15.45 -10.30
N LEU A 81 16.45 14.87 -11.43
CA LEU A 81 16.58 13.43 -11.63
C LEU A 81 17.38 12.71 -10.53
N TRP A 82 18.48 13.32 -10.06
CA TRP A 82 19.31 12.70 -9.02
C TRP A 82 18.56 12.46 -7.71
N LEU A 83 17.64 13.37 -7.34
CA LEU A 83 16.83 13.26 -6.13
C LEU A 83 15.82 12.12 -6.27
N ILE A 84 15.24 11.98 -7.45
CA ILE A 84 14.36 10.85 -7.80
C ILE A 84 15.12 9.54 -7.72
N VAL A 85 16.30 9.46 -8.32
CA VAL A 85 17.14 8.26 -8.30
C VAL A 85 17.50 7.87 -6.86
N VAL A 86 17.88 8.83 -6.02
CA VAL A 86 18.22 8.57 -4.61
C VAL A 86 17.00 8.02 -3.85
N GLY A 87 15.84 8.67 -3.95
CA GLY A 87 14.63 8.22 -3.25
C GLY A 87 14.15 6.85 -3.72
N PHE A 88 14.15 6.63 -5.03
CA PHE A 88 13.77 5.36 -5.63
C PHE A 88 14.73 4.22 -5.23
N SER A 89 16.04 4.46 -5.31
CA SER A 89 17.05 3.47 -4.92
C SER A 89 17.00 3.15 -3.42
N ALA A 90 16.70 4.15 -2.58
CA ALA A 90 16.49 3.93 -1.15
C ALA A 90 15.26 3.04 -0.91
N GLY A 91 14.16 3.25 -1.66
CA GLY A 91 12.98 2.40 -1.62
C GLY A 91 13.31 0.95 -1.97
N VAL A 92 13.94 0.73 -3.10
CA VAL A 92 14.36 -0.63 -3.51
C VAL A 92 15.29 -1.26 -2.47
N ALA A 93 16.27 -0.52 -1.94
CA ALA A 93 17.20 -1.04 -0.94
C ALA A 93 16.49 -1.47 0.36
N VAL A 94 15.53 -0.68 0.83
CA VAL A 94 14.72 -1.01 2.03
C VAL A 94 13.89 -2.26 1.78
N LEU A 95 13.21 -2.35 0.64
CA LEU A 95 12.35 -3.50 0.31
C LEU A 95 13.16 -4.80 0.13
N VAL A 96 14.33 -4.72 -0.54
CA VAL A 96 15.28 -5.85 -0.62
C VAL A 96 15.76 -6.27 0.76
N ALA A 97 16.04 -5.31 1.64
CA ALA A 97 16.44 -5.62 3.02
C ALA A 97 15.31 -6.31 3.80
N LEU A 98 14.08 -5.81 3.70
CA LEU A 98 12.91 -6.42 4.34
C LEU A 98 12.67 -7.86 3.86
N ARG A 99 12.75 -8.11 2.56
CA ARG A 99 12.61 -9.46 1.98
C ARG A 99 13.66 -10.44 2.50
N ARG A 100 14.88 -9.97 2.79
CA ARG A 100 15.92 -10.83 3.40
C ARG A 100 15.55 -11.26 4.82
N PHE A 101 14.83 -10.43 5.56
CA PHE A 101 14.34 -10.79 6.89
C PHE A 101 13.20 -11.80 6.82
N ASP A 102 12.33 -11.73 5.81
CA ASP A 102 11.27 -12.71 5.57
C ASP A 102 11.84 -14.10 5.26
N GLY A 103 12.84 -14.19 4.35
CA GLY A 103 13.51 -15.45 4.00
C GLY A 103 14.30 -16.12 5.13
N HIS A 104 14.64 -15.42 6.22
CA HIS A 104 15.25 -16.02 7.40
C HIS A 104 14.23 -16.64 8.35
N GLY A 105 12.94 -16.27 8.22
CA GLY A 105 11.84 -16.90 8.98
C GLY A 105 11.39 -18.25 8.42
N GLU A 106 11.62 -18.53 7.15
CA GLU A 106 11.22 -19.79 6.50
C GLU A 106 12.10 -21.00 6.89
N HIS A 107 13.28 -20.79 7.49
CA HIS A 107 14.18 -21.87 7.93
C HIS A 107 14.07 -22.22 9.42
N GLN A 108 13.14 -21.62 10.16
CA GLN A 108 12.80 -22.06 11.51
C GLN A 108 11.43 -22.78 11.51
N ASP A 109 11.27 -23.74 10.60
CA ASP A 109 10.25 -24.77 10.74
C ASP A 109 10.68 -25.73 11.87
N GLY A 110 10.54 -25.27 13.09
CA GLY A 110 10.27 -26.15 14.21
C GLY A 110 8.79 -26.49 14.18
N ASP A 111 8.45 -27.77 14.29
CA ASP A 111 7.10 -28.36 14.27
C ASP A 111 6.13 -27.85 15.37
N ASP A 112 6.14 -26.60 15.74
CA ASP A 112 5.19 -26.01 16.69
C ASP A 112 3.94 -25.52 15.94
N VAL A 113 3.07 -26.46 15.69
CA VAL A 113 1.70 -26.23 15.19
C VAL A 113 1.00 -25.27 16.16
N GLY A 114 0.84 -24.01 15.75
CA GLY A 114 0.05 -23.01 16.48
C GLY A 114 0.79 -21.76 16.97
N GLU A 115 2.11 -21.62 16.78
CA GLU A 115 2.79 -20.35 17.03
C GLU A 115 2.50 -19.33 15.92
N LEU A 116 2.35 -18.08 16.34
CA LEU A 116 2.18 -16.95 15.40
C LEU A 116 3.48 -16.77 14.60
N PRO A 117 3.45 -16.77 13.27
CA PRO A 117 4.62 -16.50 12.45
C PRO A 117 5.00 -15.01 12.55
N VAL A 118 5.65 -14.64 13.66
CA VAL A 118 5.93 -13.24 14.03
C VAL A 118 6.75 -12.52 12.95
N GLY A 119 7.70 -13.23 12.33
CA GLY A 119 8.50 -12.67 11.24
C GLY A 119 7.62 -12.23 10.06
N PHE A 120 6.78 -13.12 9.55
CA PHE A 120 5.82 -12.83 8.49
C PHE A 120 4.87 -11.68 8.86
N LEU A 121 4.28 -11.72 10.06
CA LEU A 121 3.37 -10.65 10.51
C LEU A 121 4.07 -9.29 10.63
N THR A 122 5.36 -9.29 11.00
CA THR A 122 6.15 -8.06 11.07
C THR A 122 6.39 -7.46 9.69
N VAL A 123 6.73 -8.28 8.69
CA VAL A 123 6.91 -7.82 7.30
C VAL A 123 5.61 -7.24 6.77
N VAL A 124 4.49 -7.95 6.93
CA VAL A 124 3.15 -7.46 6.53
C VAL A 124 2.79 -6.15 7.27
N ALA A 125 3.12 -6.03 8.56
CA ALA A 125 2.85 -4.80 9.30
C ALA A 125 3.67 -3.62 8.78
N VAL A 126 4.93 -3.83 8.40
CA VAL A 126 5.79 -2.79 7.81
C VAL A 126 5.25 -2.38 6.44
N ASP A 127 4.83 -3.33 5.62
CA ASP A 127 4.22 -3.10 4.32
C ASP A 127 2.96 -2.23 4.46
N LEU A 128 2.00 -2.65 5.27
CA LEU A 128 0.79 -1.90 5.58
C LEU A 128 1.06 -0.49 6.17
N PHE A 129 2.15 -0.33 6.94
CA PHE A 129 2.56 0.98 7.42
C PHE A 129 3.04 1.88 6.27
N ILE A 130 3.82 1.31 5.34
CA ILE A 130 4.27 2.01 4.12
C ILE A 130 3.07 2.42 3.28
N ASP A 131 2.08 1.56 3.09
CA ASP A 131 0.83 1.87 2.37
C ASP A 131 0.10 3.07 2.98
N GLY A 132 0.02 3.12 4.31
CA GLY A 132 -0.51 4.27 5.00
C GLY A 132 0.29 5.55 4.69
N LEU A 133 1.63 5.47 4.69
CA LEU A 133 2.50 6.59 4.28
C LEU A 133 2.25 7.01 2.83
N LEU A 134 1.95 6.06 1.92
CA LEU A 134 1.64 6.36 0.52
C LEU A 134 0.35 7.17 0.39
N VAL A 135 -0.71 6.80 1.11
CA VAL A 135 -1.96 7.58 1.16
C VAL A 135 -1.69 9.00 1.69
N ALA A 136 -0.91 9.13 2.77
CA ALA A 136 -0.53 10.42 3.34
C ALA A 136 0.28 11.27 2.35
N THR A 137 1.22 10.64 1.63
CA THR A 137 2.01 11.30 0.59
C THR A 137 1.10 11.81 -0.53
N GLY A 138 0.19 10.98 -1.03
CA GLY A 138 -0.82 11.39 -2.01
C GLY A 138 -1.63 12.60 -1.55
N ALA A 139 -2.09 12.61 -0.29
CA ALA A 139 -2.86 13.71 0.29
C ALA A 139 -2.07 15.03 0.38
N THR A 140 -0.74 14.98 0.49
CA THR A 140 0.12 16.18 0.46
C THR A 140 0.43 16.66 -0.95
N VAL A 141 0.30 15.78 -1.94
CA VAL A 141 0.54 16.07 -3.37
C VAL A 141 -0.67 16.75 -4.00
N SER A 142 -1.78 16.04 -4.06
CA SER A 142 -3.07 16.55 -4.55
C SER A 142 -4.21 15.63 -4.11
N SER A 143 -5.43 16.15 -4.07
CA SER A 143 -6.62 15.35 -3.78
C SER A 143 -6.82 14.23 -4.80
N ARG A 144 -6.50 14.50 -6.06
CA ARG A 144 -6.58 13.52 -7.15
C ARG A 144 -5.61 12.35 -6.93
N THR A 145 -4.33 12.65 -6.74
CA THR A 145 -3.28 11.66 -6.46
C THR A 145 -3.64 10.83 -5.23
N ALA A 146 -4.15 11.47 -4.17
CA ALA A 146 -4.61 10.80 -2.96
C ALA A 146 -5.72 9.79 -3.24
N ILE A 147 -6.75 10.16 -4.02
CA ILE A 147 -7.88 9.27 -4.34
C ILE A 147 -7.39 8.08 -5.17
N ILE A 148 -6.58 8.32 -6.21
CA ILE A 148 -6.10 7.26 -7.11
C ILE A 148 -5.21 6.26 -6.37
N ILE A 149 -4.26 6.75 -5.53
CA ILE A 149 -3.45 5.89 -4.67
C ILE A 149 -4.35 5.11 -3.70
N THR A 150 -5.33 5.76 -3.08
CA THR A 150 -6.26 5.10 -2.15
C THR A 150 -7.06 4.00 -2.83
N ILE A 151 -7.56 4.21 -4.06
CA ILE A 151 -8.28 3.18 -4.82
C ILE A 151 -7.35 1.99 -5.08
N ALA A 152 -6.13 2.25 -5.55
CA ALA A 152 -5.14 1.20 -5.82
C ALA A 152 -4.84 0.37 -4.57
N LEU A 153 -4.50 1.02 -3.46
CA LEU A 153 -4.20 0.37 -2.19
C LEU A 153 -5.44 -0.31 -1.56
N THR A 154 -6.65 0.21 -1.80
CA THR A 154 -7.89 -0.44 -1.31
C THR A 154 -8.07 -1.81 -1.96
N VAL A 155 -7.84 -1.89 -3.26
CA VAL A 155 -7.94 -3.18 -3.98
C VAL A 155 -6.80 -4.11 -3.56
N GLU A 156 -5.58 -3.62 -3.51
CA GLU A 156 -4.41 -4.38 -3.10
C GLU A 156 -4.55 -4.94 -1.67
N VAL A 157 -4.85 -4.10 -0.68
CA VAL A 157 -4.96 -4.50 0.73
C VAL A 157 -6.14 -5.47 0.96
N LEU A 158 -7.19 -5.41 0.13
CA LEU A 158 -8.25 -6.42 0.14
C LEU A 158 -7.66 -7.82 -0.09
N PHE A 159 -6.72 -7.94 -1.04
CA PHE A 159 -6.10 -9.23 -1.39
C PHE A 159 -4.98 -9.61 -0.44
N LEU A 160 -4.18 -8.66 0.01
CA LEU A 160 -3.22 -8.89 1.06
C LEU A 160 -3.91 -9.44 2.32
N GLY A 161 -5.03 -8.85 2.71
CA GLY A 161 -5.85 -9.35 3.82
C GLY A 161 -6.36 -10.78 3.58
N LEU A 162 -6.80 -11.09 2.35
CA LEU A 162 -7.23 -12.42 1.97
C LEU A 162 -6.07 -13.43 2.05
N ALA A 163 -4.92 -13.10 1.46
CA ALA A 163 -3.72 -13.94 1.44
C ALA A 163 -3.19 -14.23 2.85
N VAL A 164 -3.05 -13.17 3.68
CA VAL A 164 -2.62 -13.29 5.07
C VAL A 164 -3.54 -14.20 5.87
N ALA A 165 -4.86 -14.02 5.77
CA ALA A 165 -5.82 -14.85 6.51
C ALA A 165 -5.81 -16.32 6.04
N LEU A 166 -5.62 -16.57 4.73
CA LEU A 166 -5.49 -17.92 4.20
C LEU A 166 -4.18 -18.58 4.67
N ARG A 167 -3.06 -17.86 4.65
CA ARG A 167 -1.76 -18.37 5.12
C ARG A 167 -1.80 -18.71 6.61
N LEU A 168 -2.36 -17.82 7.45
CA LEU A 168 -2.54 -18.06 8.88
C LEU A 168 -3.46 -19.27 9.17
N ALA A 169 -4.55 -19.41 8.42
CA ALA A 169 -5.42 -20.58 8.55
C ALA A 169 -4.73 -21.87 8.09
N GLY A 170 -3.89 -21.80 7.06
CA GLY A 170 -3.09 -22.92 6.54
C GLY A 170 -2.02 -23.40 7.52
N SER A 171 -1.48 -22.52 8.40
CA SER A 171 -0.54 -22.90 9.46
C SER A 171 -1.20 -23.51 10.69
N GLY A 172 -2.50 -23.86 10.62
CA GLY A 172 -3.25 -24.49 11.71
C GLY A 172 -3.95 -23.52 12.66
N MET A 173 -3.88 -22.21 12.40
CA MET A 173 -4.60 -21.22 13.19
C MET A 173 -6.12 -21.33 12.96
N PRO A 174 -6.97 -21.27 14.01
CA PRO A 174 -8.41 -21.19 13.85
C PRO A 174 -8.81 -20.00 12.95
N ARG A 175 -9.67 -20.23 11.95
CA ARG A 175 -10.07 -19.21 10.95
C ARG A 175 -10.50 -17.88 11.56
N ILE A 176 -11.19 -17.91 12.71
CA ILE A 176 -11.65 -16.71 13.40
C ILE A 176 -10.47 -15.92 14.00
N ARG A 177 -9.43 -16.60 14.49
CA ARG A 177 -8.21 -15.95 14.96
C ARG A 177 -7.40 -15.39 13.80
N ALA A 178 -7.28 -16.12 12.69
CA ALA A 178 -6.65 -15.63 11.47
C ALA A 178 -7.33 -14.34 10.98
N ALA A 179 -8.66 -14.33 10.89
CA ALA A 179 -9.43 -13.14 10.53
C ALA A 179 -9.21 -11.97 11.51
N ALA A 180 -9.21 -12.23 12.81
CA ALA A 180 -9.00 -11.19 13.83
C ALA A 180 -7.58 -10.62 13.76
N THR A 181 -6.55 -11.46 13.59
CA THR A 181 -5.15 -11.02 13.44
C THR A 181 -4.97 -10.16 12.19
N THR A 182 -5.50 -10.61 11.04
CA THR A 182 -5.45 -9.84 9.78
C THR A 182 -6.19 -8.51 9.91
N SER A 183 -7.36 -8.50 10.54
CA SER A 183 -8.12 -7.27 10.78
C SER A 183 -7.36 -6.29 11.69
N ALA A 184 -6.67 -6.79 12.71
CA ALA A 184 -5.83 -5.96 13.57
C ALA A 184 -4.62 -5.39 12.82
N LEU A 185 -3.98 -6.19 11.95
CA LEU A 185 -2.90 -5.72 11.09
C LEU A 185 -3.36 -4.60 10.15
N SER A 186 -4.55 -4.70 9.58
CA SER A 186 -5.07 -3.66 8.67
C SER A 186 -5.16 -2.27 9.33
N LEU A 187 -5.24 -2.18 10.67
CA LEU A 187 -5.22 -0.91 11.39
C LEU A 187 -3.85 -0.20 11.32
N VAL A 188 -2.77 -0.92 11.00
CA VAL A 188 -1.43 -0.35 10.87
C VAL A 188 -1.39 0.67 9.72
N ILE A 189 -2.21 0.48 8.68
CA ILE A 189 -2.38 1.47 7.59
C ILE A 189 -2.82 2.84 8.15
N ALA A 190 -3.77 2.83 9.09
CA ALA A 190 -4.22 4.08 9.71
C ALA A 190 -3.10 4.75 10.50
N VAL A 191 -2.25 3.96 11.18
CA VAL A 191 -1.07 4.49 11.89
C VAL A 191 -0.09 5.12 10.91
N GLY A 192 0.23 4.44 9.79
CA GLY A 192 1.09 4.95 8.72
C GLY A 192 0.52 6.23 8.09
N GLY A 193 -0.77 6.23 7.75
CA GLY A 193 -1.44 7.38 7.13
C GLY A 193 -1.50 8.61 8.01
N VAL A 194 -1.88 8.45 9.27
CA VAL A 194 -1.96 9.58 10.21
C VAL A 194 -0.56 10.11 10.55
N SER A 195 0.39 9.22 10.88
CA SER A 195 1.77 9.63 11.18
C SER A 195 2.46 10.26 9.97
N GLY A 196 2.24 9.70 8.78
CA GLY A 196 2.74 10.25 7.52
C GLY A 196 2.18 11.64 7.23
N ALA A 197 0.87 11.85 7.39
CA ALA A 197 0.25 13.17 7.18
C ALA A 197 0.78 14.23 8.16
N VAL A 198 1.01 13.86 9.41
CA VAL A 198 1.63 14.75 10.41
C VAL A 198 3.07 15.09 10.05
N ALA A 199 3.86 14.08 9.65
CA ALA A 199 5.28 14.25 9.31
C ALA A 199 5.47 15.03 8.00
N LEU A 200 4.68 14.70 6.97
CA LEU A 200 4.82 15.25 5.61
C LEU A 200 4.08 16.58 5.43
N GLY A 201 3.05 16.86 6.22
CA GLY A 201 2.27 18.10 6.11
C GLY A 201 3.07 19.39 6.31
N ARG A 202 4.31 19.30 6.82
CA ARG A 202 5.27 20.41 6.96
C ARG A 202 6.56 20.18 6.19
N ALA A 203 6.63 19.12 5.39
CA ALA A 203 7.84 18.77 4.67
C ALA A 203 8.07 19.70 3.48
N GLY A 204 9.33 20.05 3.24
CA GLY A 204 9.72 20.79 2.04
C GLY A 204 9.66 19.91 0.79
N ASN A 205 9.63 20.56 -0.39
CA ASN A 205 9.52 19.86 -1.69
C ASN A 205 10.57 18.77 -1.90
N THR A 206 11.79 18.96 -1.39
CA THR A 206 12.87 17.96 -1.45
C THR A 206 12.48 16.65 -0.74
N VAL A 207 11.93 16.76 0.47
CA VAL A 207 11.49 15.60 1.26
C VAL A 207 10.30 14.92 0.59
N LEU A 208 9.33 15.69 0.10
CA LEU A 208 8.18 15.15 -0.63
C LEU A 208 8.60 14.42 -1.91
N THR A 209 9.59 14.95 -2.65
CA THR A 209 10.13 14.28 -3.84
C THR A 209 10.81 12.95 -3.48
N LEU A 210 11.61 12.92 -2.41
CA LEU A 210 12.28 11.70 -1.95
C LEU A 210 11.26 10.64 -1.52
N VAL A 211 10.25 11.03 -0.74
CA VAL A 211 9.21 10.12 -0.25
C VAL A 211 8.34 9.62 -1.40
N LEU A 212 7.99 10.48 -2.37
CA LEU A 212 7.22 10.08 -3.54
C LEU A 212 8.02 9.14 -4.45
N ALA A 213 9.34 9.34 -4.58
CA ALA A 213 10.21 8.44 -5.32
C ALA A 213 10.34 7.07 -4.62
N PHE A 214 10.46 7.07 -3.29
CA PHE A 214 10.39 5.85 -2.48
C PHE A 214 9.05 5.14 -2.69
N ALA A 215 7.94 5.87 -2.65
CA ALA A 215 6.59 5.39 -2.90
C ALA A 215 6.45 4.71 -4.27
N ALA A 216 6.99 5.34 -5.32
CA ALA A 216 6.99 4.77 -6.67
C ALA A 216 7.74 3.43 -6.72
N ALA A 217 8.88 3.34 -6.02
CA ALA A 217 9.63 2.09 -5.91
C ALA A 217 8.85 1.01 -5.16
N ALA A 218 8.19 1.36 -4.05
CA ALA A 218 7.39 0.43 -3.26
C ALA A 218 6.20 -0.13 -4.06
N LEU A 219 5.44 0.73 -4.72
CA LEU A 219 4.31 0.30 -5.54
C LEU A 219 4.74 -0.57 -6.74
N LEU A 220 5.86 -0.25 -7.39
CA LEU A 220 6.39 -1.09 -8.48
C LEU A 220 6.90 -2.43 -7.96
N TRP A 221 7.58 -2.43 -6.82
CA TRP A 221 8.00 -3.66 -6.15
C TRP A 221 6.81 -4.57 -5.86
N LEU A 222 5.78 -4.02 -5.22
CA LEU A 222 4.53 -4.72 -4.91
C LEU A 222 3.94 -5.41 -6.13
N VAL A 223 3.83 -4.70 -7.26
CA VAL A 223 3.28 -5.29 -8.49
C VAL A 223 4.14 -6.45 -8.97
N VAL A 224 5.46 -6.28 -9.02
CA VAL A 224 6.38 -7.22 -9.69
C VAL A 224 6.75 -8.40 -8.79
N GLU A 225 6.99 -8.14 -7.51
CA GLU A 225 7.58 -9.12 -6.58
C GLU A 225 6.55 -9.77 -5.64
N GLU A 226 5.35 -9.21 -5.55
CA GLU A 226 4.30 -9.71 -4.68
C GLU A 226 3.06 -10.10 -5.49
N LEU A 227 2.30 -9.15 -6.04
CA LEU A 227 1.03 -9.43 -6.69
C LEU A 227 1.16 -10.37 -7.88
N LEU A 228 2.12 -10.14 -8.79
CA LEU A 228 2.31 -10.98 -9.96
C LEU A 228 2.98 -12.32 -9.61
N VAL A 229 3.93 -12.34 -8.67
CA VAL A 229 4.57 -13.60 -8.24
C VAL A 229 3.53 -14.52 -7.62
N GLU A 230 2.74 -14.04 -6.67
CA GLU A 230 1.69 -14.83 -6.02
C GLU A 230 0.58 -15.23 -7.00
N ALA A 231 0.22 -14.34 -7.93
CA ALA A 231 -0.76 -14.63 -8.97
C ALA A 231 -0.31 -15.80 -9.90
N HIS A 232 1.00 -15.91 -10.16
CA HIS A 232 1.57 -16.97 -11.02
C HIS A 232 1.79 -18.31 -10.31
N GLU A 233 1.59 -18.42 -9.00
CA GLU A 233 1.56 -19.72 -8.29
C GLU A 233 0.41 -20.62 -8.80
N THR A 234 -0.62 -20.02 -9.40
CA THR A 234 -1.72 -20.73 -10.04
C THR A 234 -1.45 -20.86 -11.55
N PRO A 235 -1.71 -22.03 -12.19
CA PRO A 235 -1.52 -22.18 -13.63
C PRO A 235 -2.22 -21.09 -14.42
N GLU A 236 -1.45 -20.41 -15.25
CA GLU A 236 -1.91 -19.26 -16.04
C GLU A 236 -3.06 -19.64 -16.98
N ARG A 237 -4.03 -18.77 -17.04
CA ARG A 237 -5.13 -18.83 -18.01
C ARG A 237 -5.19 -17.52 -18.78
N PRO A 238 -5.47 -17.54 -20.10
CA PRO A 238 -5.46 -16.31 -20.92
C PRO A 238 -6.34 -15.17 -20.41
N TRP A 239 -7.44 -15.48 -19.71
CA TRP A 239 -8.33 -14.47 -19.15
C TRP A 239 -7.67 -13.67 -17.98
N MET A 240 -6.68 -14.23 -17.29
CA MET A 240 -5.97 -13.56 -16.18
C MET A 240 -5.21 -12.34 -16.70
N ALA A 241 -4.51 -12.48 -17.83
CA ALA A 241 -3.87 -11.35 -18.49
C ALA A 241 -4.89 -10.29 -18.94
N VAL A 242 -6.05 -10.69 -19.45
CA VAL A 242 -7.13 -9.76 -19.82
C VAL A 242 -7.61 -8.97 -18.59
N VAL A 243 -7.72 -9.61 -17.44
CA VAL A 243 -8.16 -8.97 -16.20
C VAL A 243 -7.12 -7.97 -15.68
N PHE A 244 -5.81 -8.23 -15.83
CA PHE A 244 -4.76 -7.26 -15.54
C PHE A 244 -4.94 -5.98 -16.37
N PHE A 245 -5.05 -6.12 -17.69
CA PHE A 245 -5.25 -4.96 -18.57
C PHE A 245 -6.59 -4.26 -18.33
N ALA A 246 -7.64 -4.99 -17.93
CA ALA A 246 -8.90 -4.39 -17.54
C ALA A 246 -8.75 -3.51 -16.29
N GLY A 247 -8.07 -3.97 -15.25
CA GLY A 247 -7.75 -3.21 -14.05
C GLY A 247 -6.95 -1.95 -14.39
N PHE A 248 -5.91 -2.10 -15.22
CA PHE A 248 -5.11 -0.97 -15.71
C PHE A 248 -5.97 0.08 -16.42
N LEU A 249 -6.77 -0.35 -17.41
CA LEU A 249 -7.58 0.58 -18.22
C LEU A 249 -8.67 1.26 -17.40
N ILE A 250 -9.28 0.58 -16.44
CA ILE A 250 -10.31 1.17 -15.59
C ILE A 250 -9.73 2.32 -14.78
N LEU A 251 -8.63 2.11 -14.05
CA LEU A 251 -8.05 3.17 -13.22
C LEU A 251 -7.41 4.27 -14.06
N TYR A 252 -6.69 3.91 -15.12
CA TYR A 252 -6.09 4.88 -16.04
C TYR A 252 -7.17 5.75 -16.71
N GLY A 253 -8.29 5.14 -17.14
CA GLY A 253 -9.42 5.85 -17.71
C GLY A 253 -10.09 6.80 -16.73
N LEU A 254 -10.28 6.40 -15.47
CA LEU A 254 -10.76 7.29 -14.41
C LEU A 254 -9.81 8.49 -14.23
N GLY A 255 -8.50 8.27 -14.26
CA GLY A 255 -7.51 9.33 -14.17
C GLY A 255 -7.55 10.33 -15.35
N VAL A 256 -7.90 9.90 -16.54
CA VAL A 256 -7.97 10.77 -17.72
C VAL A 256 -9.28 11.58 -17.77
N MET A 257 -10.36 11.09 -17.17
CA MET A 257 -11.70 11.71 -17.22
C MET A 257 -11.88 12.88 -16.24
N GLU A 258 -10.97 13.04 -15.27
CA GLU A 258 -10.94 14.15 -14.28
C GLU A 258 -9.91 15.23 -14.69
#